data_8bbf765b1ddefb3d0e09dd81e5e329bb
#
_entry.id   8bbf765b1ddefb3d0e09dd81e5e329bb
#
_cell.length_a   1.000
_cell.length_b   1.000
_cell.length_c   1.000
_cell.angle_alpha   90.00
_cell.angle_beta   90.00
_cell.angle_gamma   90.00
#
_symmetry.space_group_name_H-M   'P 1'
#
loop_
_entity.id
_entity.type
_entity.pdbx_description
1 polymer ?
#
loop_
_entity_poly.entity_id
_entity_poly.type
_entity_poly.pdbx_seq_one_letter_code
_entity_poly.pdbx_strand_id
1 'polypeptide(L)'
;CGYCPLSCPYNAPKVDRKKGHSVKCHGCRDRLDEGKKPVCVEACPARALDFGPFEAMEKLGRRADIAPLPEASATAPNLFVRPCSDARPSGSKDGRIVNPLEVL
;
A
#
# COMPACT_ATOMS: atom_id res chain seq x y z
N CYS A 1 15.24 16.80 0.89
CA CYS A 1 15.74 16.52 2.25
C CYS A 1 15.48 15.08 2.70
N GLY A 2 14.54 14.35 2.08
CA GLY A 2 14.22 12.97 2.43
C GLY A 2 13.24 12.78 3.59
N TYR A 3 12.61 13.83 4.06
CA TYR A 3 11.66 13.76 5.17
C TYR A 3 10.35 13.02 4.80
N CYS A 4 9.90 13.16 3.54
CA CYS A 4 8.64 12.53 3.09
C CYS A 4 8.60 10.99 3.28
N PRO A 5 9.64 10.21 2.89
CA PRO A 5 9.67 8.78 3.18
C PRO A 5 9.72 8.45 4.67
N LEU A 6 10.42 9.28 5.46
CA LEU A 6 10.57 9.05 6.91
C LEU A 6 9.25 9.27 7.66
N SER A 7 8.45 10.23 7.24
CA SER A 7 7.18 10.55 7.91
C SER A 7 5.99 9.73 7.42
N CYS A 8 6.11 9.04 6.29
CA CYS A 8 5.01 8.24 5.76
C CYS A 8 5.00 6.83 6.38
N PRO A 9 3.97 6.46 7.16
CA PRO A 9 3.91 5.13 7.79
C PRO A 9 3.75 3.98 6.78
N TYR A 10 3.39 4.30 5.54
CA TYR A 10 3.27 3.33 4.44
C TYR A 10 4.52 3.28 3.56
N ASN A 11 5.53 4.11 3.84
CA ASN A 11 6.75 4.24 3.03
C ASN A 11 6.45 4.45 1.52
N ALA A 12 5.36 5.15 1.22
CA ALA A 12 4.90 5.36 -0.15
C ALA A 12 5.78 6.30 -0.98
N PRO A 13 6.25 7.46 -0.46
CA PRO A 13 7.18 8.31 -1.17
C PRO A 13 8.58 7.71 -1.23
N LYS A 14 9.28 7.93 -2.33
CA LYS A 14 10.70 7.59 -2.50
C LYS A 14 11.47 8.82 -2.98
N VAL A 15 12.71 8.95 -2.54
CA VAL A 15 13.58 10.03 -3.01
C VAL A 15 14.34 9.58 -4.23
N ASP A 16 14.11 10.24 -5.35
CA ASP A 16 14.97 10.12 -6.53
C ASP A 16 16.21 10.99 -6.31
N ARG A 17 17.30 10.36 -5.91
CA ARG A 17 18.56 11.06 -5.60
C ARG A 17 19.19 11.72 -6.83
N LYS A 18 18.91 11.21 -8.05
CA LYS A 18 19.44 11.80 -9.28
C LYS A 18 18.71 13.08 -9.64
N LYS A 19 17.40 13.11 -9.43
CA LYS A 19 16.55 14.27 -9.75
C LYS A 19 16.37 15.22 -8.57
N GLY A 20 16.76 14.84 -7.36
CA GLY A 20 16.68 15.67 -6.17
C GLY A 20 15.28 15.94 -5.64
N HIS A 21 14.28 15.11 -6.00
CA HIS A 21 12.91 15.25 -5.51
C HIS A 21 12.28 13.93 -5.08
N SER A 22 11.20 14.03 -4.33
CA SER A 22 10.40 12.87 -3.91
C SER A 22 9.39 12.49 -4.98
N VAL A 23 9.25 11.19 -5.22
CA VAL A 23 8.29 10.58 -6.15
C VAL A 23 7.43 9.55 -5.43
N LYS A 24 6.23 9.34 -5.91
CA LYS A 24 5.34 8.25 -5.46
C LYS A 24 4.48 7.75 -6.61
N CYS A 25 3.82 6.64 -6.38
CA CYS A 25 2.83 6.11 -7.30
C CYS A 25 1.75 7.17 -7.62
N HIS A 26 1.47 7.39 -8.89
CA HIS A 26 0.43 8.30 -9.39
C HIS A 26 -0.87 7.58 -9.79
N GLY A 27 -1.01 6.29 -9.45
CA GLY A 27 -2.20 5.49 -9.75
C GLY A 27 -2.39 5.16 -11.24
N CYS A 28 -1.35 5.33 -12.07
CA CYS A 28 -1.44 5.20 -13.53
C CYS A 28 -2.54 6.10 -14.14
N ARG A 29 -2.55 7.38 -13.75
CA ARG A 29 -3.57 8.36 -14.11
C ARG A 29 -3.92 8.34 -15.60
N ASP A 30 -2.93 8.39 -16.47
CA ASP A 30 -3.14 8.41 -17.92
C ASP A 30 -3.94 7.18 -18.41
N ARG A 31 -3.66 6.01 -17.82
CA ARG A 31 -4.41 4.78 -18.14
C ARG A 31 -5.84 4.81 -17.61
N LEU A 32 -6.04 5.38 -16.43
CA LEU A 32 -7.39 5.54 -15.86
C LEU A 32 -8.24 6.49 -16.71
N ASP A 33 -7.65 7.58 -17.22
CA ASP A 33 -8.29 8.52 -18.11
C ASP A 33 -8.71 7.85 -19.45
N GLU A 34 -7.98 6.80 -19.86
CA GLU A 34 -8.32 5.94 -21.00
C GLU A 34 -9.30 4.80 -20.65
N GLY A 35 -9.81 4.74 -19.42
CA GLY A 35 -10.70 3.67 -18.95
C GLY A 35 -10.02 2.33 -18.68
N LYS A 36 -8.68 2.31 -18.61
CA LYS A 36 -7.88 1.11 -18.34
C LYS A 36 -7.56 0.99 -16.85
N LYS A 37 -7.31 -0.22 -16.37
CA LYS A 37 -6.81 -0.44 -15.00
C LYS A 37 -5.32 -0.08 -14.87
N PRO A 38 -4.84 0.21 -13.65
CA PRO A 38 -3.41 0.38 -13.38
C PRO A 38 -2.60 -0.84 -13.82
N VAL A 39 -1.36 -0.60 -14.25
CA VAL A 39 -0.48 -1.67 -14.75
C VAL A 39 -0.28 -2.79 -13.73
N CYS A 40 -0.07 -2.45 -12.47
CA CYS A 40 0.13 -3.44 -11.40
C CYS A 40 -1.08 -4.36 -11.21
N VAL A 41 -2.29 -3.86 -11.41
CA VAL A 41 -3.52 -4.65 -11.32
C VAL A 41 -3.62 -5.62 -12.48
N GLU A 42 -3.37 -5.14 -13.71
CA GLU A 42 -3.42 -5.98 -14.91
C GLU A 42 -2.29 -7.03 -14.94
N ALA A 43 -1.10 -6.64 -14.47
CA ALA A 43 0.06 -7.52 -14.46
C ALA A 43 0.06 -8.55 -13.33
N CYS A 44 -0.84 -8.47 -12.37
CA CYS A 44 -0.87 -9.39 -11.23
C CYS A 44 -1.39 -10.78 -11.66
N PRO A 45 -0.55 -11.82 -11.73
CA PRO A 45 -0.98 -13.15 -12.15
C PRO A 45 -1.93 -13.80 -11.15
N ALA A 46 -1.78 -13.50 -9.86
CA ALA A 46 -2.62 -14.01 -8.80
C ALA A 46 -3.98 -13.29 -8.69
N ARG A 47 -4.20 -12.22 -9.47
CA ARG A 47 -5.39 -11.36 -9.35
C ARG A 47 -5.66 -10.87 -7.93
N ALA A 48 -4.58 -10.66 -7.16
CA ALA A 48 -4.61 -10.24 -5.77
C ALA A 48 -4.77 -8.72 -5.60
N LEU A 49 -4.63 -7.96 -6.68
CA LEU A 49 -4.72 -6.50 -6.68
C LEU A 49 -5.98 -6.07 -7.43
N ASP A 50 -6.66 -5.07 -6.90
CA ASP A 50 -7.74 -4.39 -7.61
C ASP A 50 -7.64 -2.87 -7.36
N PHE A 51 -8.33 -2.11 -8.19
CA PHE A 51 -8.39 -0.67 -8.12
C PHE A 51 -9.74 -0.19 -8.66
N GLY A 52 -10.39 0.70 -7.95
CA GLY A 52 -11.69 1.23 -8.36
C GLY A 52 -12.23 2.28 -7.39
N PRO A 53 -13.49 2.68 -7.57
CA PRO A 53 -14.17 3.60 -6.68
C PRO A 53 -14.18 3.08 -5.25
N PHE A 54 -14.16 4.00 -4.28
CA PHE A 54 -14.11 3.68 -2.86
C PHE A 54 -15.20 2.68 -2.45
N GLU A 55 -16.44 2.92 -2.85
CA GLU A 55 -17.61 2.11 -2.47
C GLU A 55 -17.53 0.68 -3.01
N ALA A 56 -16.87 0.49 -4.15
CA ALA A 56 -16.66 -0.83 -4.71
C ALA A 56 -15.55 -1.58 -3.97
N MET A 57 -14.46 -0.88 -3.64
CA MET A 57 -13.31 -1.49 -2.94
C MET A 57 -13.63 -1.80 -1.48
N GLU A 58 -14.42 -0.98 -0.80
CA GLU A 58 -14.85 -1.21 0.57
C GLU A 58 -15.63 -2.53 0.73
N LYS A 59 -16.36 -2.94 -0.29
CA LYS A 59 -17.10 -4.23 -0.29
C LYS A 59 -16.20 -5.45 -0.43
N LEU A 60 -14.99 -5.27 -0.96
CA LEU A 60 -14.05 -6.37 -1.22
C LEU A 60 -13.14 -6.70 -0.04
N GLY A 61 -12.96 -5.77 0.88
CA GLY A 61 -12.06 -5.94 2.01
C GLY A 61 -12.36 -4.97 3.13
N ARG A 62 -11.55 -4.98 4.17
CA ARG A 62 -11.61 -4.00 5.25
C ARG A 62 -10.43 -3.03 5.13
N ARG A 63 -10.56 -1.82 5.68
CA ARG A 63 -9.43 -0.89 5.74
C ARG A 63 -8.20 -1.56 6.32
N ALA A 64 -7.05 -1.16 5.78
CA ALA A 64 -5.76 -1.67 6.21
C ALA A 64 -5.52 -1.37 7.69
N ASP A 65 -5.84 -2.34 8.53
CA ASP A 65 -5.74 -2.29 9.99
C ASP A 65 -5.04 -3.55 10.48
N ILE A 66 -3.94 -3.87 9.82
CA ILE A 66 -3.12 -5.06 10.03
C ILE A 66 -1.67 -4.65 10.27
N ALA A 67 -1.00 -5.38 11.17
CA ALA A 67 0.43 -5.19 11.41
C ALA A 67 1.23 -5.49 10.13
N PRO A 68 2.27 -4.71 9.79
CA PRO A 68 2.87 -3.61 10.57
C PRO A 68 2.28 -2.22 10.27
N LEU A 69 1.17 -2.13 9.55
CA LEU A 69 0.54 -0.86 9.23
C LEU A 69 -0.06 -0.19 10.48
N PRO A 70 -0.15 1.16 10.51
CA PRO A 70 -0.81 1.86 11.58
C PRO A 70 -2.31 1.58 11.60
N GLU A 71 -2.95 1.87 12.72
CA GLU A 71 -4.42 1.81 12.81
C GLU A 71 -5.07 2.70 11.74
N ALA A 72 -6.13 2.19 11.12
CA ALA A 72 -6.85 2.91 10.08
C ALA A 72 -7.41 4.25 10.55
N SER A 73 -7.71 4.39 11.83
CA SER A 73 -8.16 5.64 12.46
C SER A 73 -7.12 6.77 12.40
N ALA A 74 -5.82 6.42 12.39
CA ALA A 74 -4.74 7.41 12.42
C ALA A 74 -4.58 8.16 11.08
N THR A 75 -4.82 7.50 9.95
CA THR A 75 -4.57 8.08 8.62
C THR A 75 -5.75 7.96 7.65
N ALA A 76 -6.81 7.25 8.03
CA ALA A 76 -7.98 6.96 7.18
C ALA A 76 -7.60 6.53 5.75
N PRO A 77 -6.77 5.50 5.56
CA PRO A 77 -6.21 5.16 4.25
C PRO A 77 -7.31 4.62 3.32
N ASN A 78 -7.22 4.96 2.03
CA ASN A 78 -8.04 4.34 0.99
C ASN A 78 -7.39 3.05 0.49
N LEU A 79 -6.95 2.23 1.42
CA LEU A 79 -6.37 0.92 1.20
C LEU A 79 -7.24 -0.11 1.90
N PHE A 80 -7.78 -1.03 1.13
CA PHE A 80 -8.58 -2.14 1.62
C PHE A 80 -7.79 -3.43 1.44
N VAL A 81 -7.82 -4.28 2.45
CA VAL A 81 -7.12 -5.56 2.42
C VAL A 81 -8.06 -6.69 2.80
N ARG A 82 -7.83 -7.83 2.19
CA ARG A 82 -8.43 -9.10 2.60
C ARG A 82 -7.34 -9.88 3.35
N PRO A 83 -7.31 -9.81 4.69
CA PRO A 83 -6.24 -10.42 5.46
C PRO A 83 -6.28 -11.94 5.36
N CYS A 84 -5.11 -12.57 5.42
CA CYS A 84 -5.00 -14.00 5.61
C CYS A 84 -5.31 -14.39 7.07
N SER A 85 -5.42 -15.70 7.34
CA SER A 85 -5.71 -16.24 8.69
C SER A 85 -4.69 -15.81 9.75
N ASP A 86 -3.45 -15.60 9.33
CA ASP A 86 -2.34 -15.30 10.24
C ASP A 86 -2.10 -13.78 10.42
N ALA A 87 -2.87 -12.95 9.72
CA ALA A 87 -2.76 -11.50 9.83
C ALA A 87 -3.13 -11.05 11.24
N ARG A 88 -2.28 -10.22 11.84
CA ARG A 88 -2.48 -9.63 13.16
C ARG A 88 -3.00 -8.20 13.05
N PRO A 89 -3.75 -7.72 14.04
CA PRO A 89 -4.21 -6.33 14.04
C PRO A 89 -3.03 -5.36 14.15
N SER A 90 -3.25 -4.13 13.70
CA SER A 90 -2.29 -3.04 13.87
C SER A 90 -1.86 -2.91 15.33
N GLY A 91 -0.57 -2.61 15.54
CA GLY A 91 0.02 -2.53 16.87
C GLY A 91 0.45 -3.85 17.48
N SER A 92 0.11 -5.01 16.90
CA SER A 92 0.61 -6.31 17.36
C SER A 92 2.14 -6.40 17.19
N LYS A 93 2.80 -6.96 18.21
CA LYS A 93 4.24 -7.22 18.25
C LYS A 93 4.56 -8.72 18.27
N ASP A 94 3.58 -9.56 17.99
CA ASP A 94 3.72 -11.02 18.10
C ASP A 94 4.53 -11.66 16.97
N GLY A 95 4.83 -10.88 15.93
CA GLY A 95 5.63 -11.32 14.80
C GLY A 95 7.13 -11.08 15.00
N ARG A 96 7.94 -11.89 14.30
CA ARG A 96 9.38 -11.65 14.16
C ARG A 96 9.80 -11.79 12.72
N ILE A 97 10.83 -11.07 12.31
CA ILE A 97 11.46 -11.24 11.01
C ILE A 97 12.31 -12.51 11.08
N VAL A 98 11.94 -13.50 10.28
CA VAL A 98 12.65 -14.79 10.23
C VAL A 98 13.83 -14.72 9.27
N ASN A 99 13.70 -13.93 8.19
CA ASN A 99 14.75 -13.77 7.20
C ASN A 99 15.01 -12.25 6.95
N PRO A 100 15.79 -11.59 7.82
CA PRO A 100 16.00 -10.15 7.72
C PRO A 100 16.71 -9.71 6.44
N LEU A 101 17.49 -10.58 5.81
CA LEU A 101 18.22 -10.26 4.58
C LEU A 101 17.31 -10.15 3.34
N GLU A 102 16.12 -10.71 3.38
CA GLU A 102 15.14 -10.60 2.29
C GLU A 102 14.23 -9.37 2.40
N VAL A 103 14.25 -8.69 3.54
CA VAL A 103 13.35 -7.56 3.84
C VAL A 103 14.07 -6.21 3.78
N LEU A 104 15.40 -6.23 3.71
CA LEU A 104 16.28 -5.07 3.58
C LEU A 104 16.72 -4.87 2.14
#